data_b4ddddaa93117e448bd4d3d8d4c40dba
#
_entry.id   b4ddddaa93117e448bd4d3d8d4c40dba
#
_cell.length_a   1.000
_cell.length_b   1.000
_cell.length_c   1.000
_cell.angle_alpha   90.00
_cell.angle_beta   90.00
_cell.angle_gamma   90.00
#
_symmetry.space_group_name_H-M   'P 1'
#
loop_
_entity.id
_entity.type
_entity.pdbx_description
1 polymer ?
#
loop_
_entity_poly.entity_id
_entity_poly.type
_entity_poly.pdbx_seq_one_letter_code
_entity_poly.pdbx_strand_id
1 'polypeptide(L)'
;CSLVGSEMCIRDSYQSLLDHIGNGKTWDMARKNGGLKLLPPFADARKFGVEEFRGKMEALSGVRSYLHEIRQKYVVLSDSDLIINLPLQKVLDAHIESGADITCVCTESGQFVENATYFTVNEAGRITETRCAPHKASGCRSLEIYLLSRDLLISLVDECAAQDKYSFRRDVLAGMTGRLKLQSYVWDGYAAQLRSVQEYYDRSMELLQGSIRAELFAAARPILAKEDDEASSYFAPGSRVKNSLVADGCTIEGSVENCILFPGVTVEKGAELRDSILFKGTRVRDGVTLRYVITDKYVEVLPGRTLMGHESYPIVISKGSIV
;
A
#
# COMPACT_ATOMS: atom_id res chain seq x y z
N CYS A 1 -8.85 -8.88 3.90
CA CYS A 1 -7.73 -9.51 3.21
C CYS A 1 -7.77 -9.17 1.74
N SER A 2 -6.96 -8.25 1.33
CA SER A 2 -6.73 -7.97 -0.07
C SER A 2 -5.33 -8.47 -0.41
N LEU A 3 -5.23 -9.63 -1.00
CA LEU A 3 -4.02 -10.12 -1.65
C LEU A 3 -4.28 -10.30 -3.15
N VAL A 4 -4.85 -9.26 -3.75
CA VAL A 4 -4.83 -9.06 -5.19
C VAL A 4 -4.17 -7.71 -5.41
N GLY A 5 -2.94 -7.60 -4.99
CA GLY A 5 -2.11 -6.43 -5.23
C GLY A 5 -1.05 -6.80 -6.25
N SER A 6 -0.87 -5.96 -7.21
CA SER A 6 0.13 -5.88 -8.25
C SER A 6 0.81 -7.21 -8.66
N GLU A 7 0.53 -7.64 -9.84
CA GLU A 7 1.12 -8.82 -10.50
C GLU A 7 2.66 -8.88 -10.43
N MET A 8 3.32 -7.76 -10.21
CA MET A 8 4.78 -7.66 -10.16
C MET A 8 5.40 -8.21 -8.87
N CYS A 9 4.72 -8.11 -7.71
CA CYS A 9 5.27 -8.61 -6.44
C CYS A 9 5.08 -10.13 -6.26
N ILE A 10 4.07 -10.72 -6.87
CA ILE A 10 3.74 -12.14 -6.69
C ILE A 10 4.62 -13.04 -7.56
N ARG A 11 5.03 -12.60 -8.75
CA ARG A 11 5.85 -13.41 -9.68
C ARG A 11 7.27 -13.60 -9.20
N ASP A 12 7.92 -12.54 -8.69
CA ASP A 12 9.37 -12.56 -8.50
C ASP A 12 9.83 -12.75 -7.05
N SER A 13 8.98 -12.51 -6.04
CA SER A 13 9.39 -12.60 -4.63
C SER A 13 8.24 -12.74 -3.62
N TYR A 14 7.27 -13.63 -3.85
CA TYR A 14 6.23 -13.92 -2.84
C TYR A 14 6.85 -14.39 -1.51
N GLN A 15 8.04 -14.98 -1.53
CA GLN A 15 8.76 -15.41 -0.34
C GLN A 15 9.10 -14.22 0.56
N SER A 16 9.57 -13.10 0.00
CA SER A 16 9.86 -11.88 0.77
C SER A 16 8.60 -11.31 1.45
N LEU A 17 7.45 -11.40 0.79
CA LEU A 17 6.17 -11.01 1.36
C LEU A 17 5.76 -11.96 2.49
N LEU A 18 5.88 -13.28 2.29
CA LEU A 18 5.58 -14.28 3.33
C LEU A 18 6.49 -14.13 4.54
N ASP A 19 7.78 -13.90 4.32
CA ASP A 19 8.77 -13.65 5.38
C ASP A 19 8.45 -12.36 6.15
N HIS A 20 7.97 -11.32 5.45
CA HIS A 20 7.54 -10.07 6.09
C HIS A 20 6.27 -10.27 6.92
N ILE A 21 5.26 -10.93 6.38
CA ILE A 21 3.98 -11.18 7.04
C ILE A 21 4.16 -12.18 8.19
N GLY A 22 4.97 -13.20 8.01
CA GLY A 22 5.21 -14.25 9.00
C GLY A 22 3.90 -14.85 9.52
N ASN A 23 3.77 -14.92 10.83
CA ASN A 23 2.55 -15.40 11.52
C ASN A 23 1.62 -14.24 11.98
N GLY A 24 1.87 -13.02 11.57
CA GLY A 24 1.08 -11.86 11.95
C GLY A 24 1.32 -11.35 13.39
N LYS A 25 2.35 -11.82 14.08
CA LYS A 25 2.66 -11.41 15.47
C LYS A 25 2.90 -9.89 15.59
N THR A 26 3.59 -9.31 14.65
CA THR A 26 3.86 -7.86 14.60
C THR A 26 2.59 -7.00 14.60
N TRP A 27 1.50 -7.54 14.04
CA TRP A 27 0.19 -6.87 13.98
C TRP A 27 -0.83 -7.40 15.00
N ASP A 28 -0.38 -8.08 16.05
CA ASP A 28 -1.24 -8.76 17.05
C ASP A 28 -2.27 -9.72 16.40
N MET A 29 -1.90 -10.35 15.30
CA MET A 29 -2.75 -11.28 14.54
C MET A 29 -2.34 -12.75 14.70
N ALA A 30 -1.36 -13.06 15.54
CA ALA A 30 -0.93 -14.44 15.84
C ALA A 30 -1.91 -15.11 16.83
N ARG A 31 -3.18 -15.27 16.40
CA ARG A 31 -4.25 -15.80 17.24
C ARG A 31 -4.71 -17.17 16.73
N LYS A 32 -5.11 -18.06 17.64
CA LYS A 32 -5.64 -19.39 17.30
C LYS A 32 -6.92 -19.30 16.44
N ASN A 33 -7.77 -18.31 16.71
CA ASN A 33 -9.00 -18.05 15.96
C ASN A 33 -9.09 -16.56 15.59
N GLY A 34 -9.44 -16.24 14.35
CA GLY A 34 -9.65 -14.86 13.89
C GLY A 34 -8.38 -14.04 13.72
N GLY A 35 -7.21 -14.69 13.58
CA GLY A 35 -5.94 -14.04 13.26
C GLY A 35 -5.70 -13.90 11.76
N LEU A 36 -4.42 -13.75 11.39
CA LEU A 36 -3.99 -13.71 10.00
C LEU A 36 -4.23 -15.06 9.32
N LYS A 37 -4.88 -15.05 8.16
CA LYS A 37 -5.01 -16.22 7.28
C LYS A 37 -4.51 -15.84 5.88
N LEU A 38 -3.49 -16.55 5.45
CA LEU A 38 -2.98 -16.43 4.08
C LEU A 38 -3.82 -17.30 3.16
N LEU A 39 -4.31 -16.72 2.09
CA LEU A 39 -5.16 -17.37 1.09
C LEU A 39 -4.46 -17.31 -0.26
N PRO A 40 -3.46 -18.20 -0.51
CA PRO A 40 -2.71 -18.18 -1.75
C PRO A 40 -3.62 -18.55 -2.95
N PRO A 41 -3.42 -17.94 -4.11
CA PRO A 41 -4.25 -18.15 -5.30
C PRO A 41 -4.19 -19.60 -5.83
N PHE A 42 -3.20 -20.38 -5.40
CA PHE A 42 -2.96 -21.74 -5.91
C PHE A 42 -3.84 -22.83 -5.27
N ALA A 43 -4.55 -22.52 -4.18
CA ALA A 43 -5.31 -23.55 -3.44
C ALA A 43 -6.42 -24.19 -4.30
N ASP A 44 -7.05 -23.42 -5.19
CA ASP A 44 -8.12 -23.89 -6.08
C ASP A 44 -7.85 -23.70 -7.58
N ALA A 45 -6.71 -23.10 -7.98
CA ALA A 45 -6.35 -22.85 -9.38
C ALA A 45 -6.34 -24.13 -10.24
N ARG A 46 -6.05 -25.29 -9.64
CA ARG A 46 -6.11 -26.60 -10.32
C ARG A 46 -7.53 -26.99 -10.75
N LYS A 47 -8.57 -26.44 -10.12
CA LYS A 47 -9.98 -26.70 -10.49
C LYS A 47 -10.41 -25.90 -11.72
N PHE A 48 -9.78 -24.77 -11.99
CA PHE A 48 -10.22 -23.83 -13.02
C PHE A 48 -9.29 -23.76 -14.23
N GLY A 49 -8.10 -24.40 -14.19
CA GLY A 49 -7.15 -24.36 -15.31
C GLY A 49 -6.60 -22.96 -15.63
N VAL A 50 -6.73 -22.01 -14.70
CA VAL A 50 -6.36 -20.59 -14.89
C VAL A 50 -5.07 -20.34 -14.12
N GLU A 51 -4.05 -19.84 -14.81
CA GLU A 51 -2.76 -19.49 -14.20
C GLU A 51 -2.84 -18.17 -13.41
N GLU A 52 -3.80 -17.28 -13.70
CA GLU A 52 -3.97 -15.96 -13.07
C GLU A 52 -5.47 -15.61 -12.94
N PHE A 53 -5.85 -14.97 -11.83
CA PHE A 53 -7.20 -14.46 -11.65
C PHE A 53 -7.45 -13.22 -12.53
N ARG A 54 -8.55 -13.21 -13.25
CA ARG A 54 -8.99 -12.09 -14.12
C ARG A 54 -9.47 -10.87 -13.31
N GLY A 55 -9.76 -11.06 -12.01
CA GLY A 55 -10.19 -9.98 -11.15
C GLY A 55 -10.58 -10.40 -9.73
N LYS A 56 -10.95 -9.40 -8.92
CA LYS A 56 -11.22 -9.55 -7.49
C LYS A 56 -12.35 -10.54 -7.17
N MET A 57 -13.41 -10.59 -7.99
CA MET A 57 -14.53 -11.50 -7.75
C MET A 57 -14.15 -12.96 -8.01
N GLU A 58 -13.32 -13.22 -8.99
CA GLU A 58 -12.79 -14.56 -9.26
C GLU A 58 -11.86 -15.02 -8.14
N ALA A 59 -10.98 -14.15 -7.65
CA ALA A 59 -10.12 -14.43 -6.51
C ALA A 59 -10.94 -14.73 -5.23
N LEU A 60 -12.01 -13.98 -4.98
CA LEU A 60 -12.93 -14.23 -3.85
C LEU A 60 -13.71 -15.54 -4.00
N SER A 61 -14.06 -15.93 -5.23
CA SER A 61 -14.67 -17.22 -5.51
C SER A 61 -13.74 -18.39 -5.15
N GLY A 62 -12.42 -18.25 -5.42
CA GLY A 62 -11.42 -19.24 -5.03
C GLY A 62 -11.27 -19.43 -3.51
N VAL A 63 -11.68 -18.47 -2.71
CA VAL A 63 -11.61 -18.53 -1.24
C VAL A 63 -13.01 -18.59 -0.58
N ARG A 64 -14.02 -19.02 -1.33
CA ARG A 64 -15.42 -19.09 -0.87
C ARG A 64 -15.61 -19.87 0.43
N SER A 65 -14.92 -21.00 0.60
CA SER A 65 -14.97 -21.80 1.82
C SER A 65 -14.60 -20.98 3.06
N TYR A 66 -13.56 -20.15 2.94
CA TYR A 66 -13.16 -19.23 4.00
C TYR A 66 -14.23 -18.17 4.32
N LEU A 67 -14.90 -17.62 3.30
CA LEU A 67 -15.99 -16.66 3.51
C LEU A 67 -17.16 -17.29 4.31
N HIS A 68 -17.41 -18.57 4.16
CA HIS A 68 -18.42 -19.29 4.95
C HIS A 68 -17.93 -19.61 6.38
N GLU A 69 -16.64 -19.80 6.60
CA GLU A 69 -16.06 -20.09 7.92
C GLU A 69 -16.05 -18.88 8.85
N ILE A 70 -15.85 -17.67 8.32
CA ILE A 70 -15.77 -16.46 9.13
C ILE A 70 -17.13 -16.12 9.76
N ARG A 71 -17.11 -15.61 11.00
CA ARG A 71 -18.31 -15.30 11.78
C ARG A 71 -18.65 -13.82 11.82
N GLN A 72 -17.76 -12.98 11.35
CA GLN A 72 -17.92 -11.53 11.32
C GLN A 72 -19.05 -11.12 10.39
N LYS A 73 -19.93 -10.22 10.88
CA LYS A 73 -21.07 -9.73 10.13
C LYS A 73 -20.67 -8.84 8.93
N TYR A 74 -19.63 -8.06 9.11
CA TYR A 74 -19.13 -7.12 8.12
C TYR A 74 -17.74 -7.49 7.64
N VAL A 75 -17.45 -7.18 6.40
CA VAL A 75 -16.15 -7.43 5.74
C VAL A 75 -15.69 -6.13 5.09
N VAL A 76 -14.41 -5.83 5.24
CA VAL A 76 -13.75 -4.77 4.49
C VAL A 76 -12.90 -5.40 3.41
N LEU A 77 -13.12 -5.00 2.17
CA LEU A 77 -12.25 -5.29 1.04
C LEU A 77 -11.35 -4.08 0.82
N SER A 78 -10.05 -4.29 0.74
CA SER A 78 -9.08 -3.22 0.47
C SER A 78 -7.97 -3.74 -0.43
N ASP A 79 -7.45 -2.89 -1.31
CA ASP A 79 -6.24 -3.19 -2.05
C ASP A 79 -5.00 -2.93 -1.17
N SER A 80 -3.89 -3.56 -1.50
CA SER A 80 -2.66 -3.49 -0.71
C SER A 80 -1.69 -2.39 -1.18
N ASP A 81 -2.01 -1.70 -2.26
CA ASP A 81 -1.24 -0.61 -2.84
C ASP A 81 -1.57 0.77 -2.25
N LEU A 82 -2.40 0.82 -1.21
CA LEU A 82 -2.88 2.05 -0.59
C LEU A 82 -2.22 2.32 0.75
N ILE A 83 -1.68 3.53 0.91
CA ILE A 83 -1.19 4.08 2.18
C ILE A 83 -2.25 5.01 2.75
N ILE A 84 -2.85 4.62 3.87
CA ILE A 84 -3.88 5.38 4.55
C ILE A 84 -3.94 4.97 6.03
N ASN A 85 -4.22 5.92 6.91
CA ASN A 85 -4.52 5.63 8.32
C ASN A 85 -5.99 5.90 8.62
N LEU A 86 -6.87 5.10 8.03
CA LEU A 86 -8.32 5.24 8.08
C LEU A 86 -8.91 4.61 9.37
N PRO A 87 -9.72 5.34 10.16
CA PRO A 87 -10.44 4.78 11.29
C PRO A 87 -11.63 3.92 10.82
N LEU A 88 -11.40 2.63 10.60
CA LEU A 88 -12.41 1.70 10.08
C LEU A 88 -13.70 1.67 10.92
N GLN A 89 -13.63 1.94 12.24
CA GLN A 89 -14.82 2.01 13.07
C GLN A 89 -15.77 3.13 12.61
N LYS A 90 -15.26 4.30 12.24
CA LYS A 90 -16.09 5.39 11.72
C LYS A 90 -16.75 5.04 10.38
N VAL A 91 -16.04 4.28 9.53
CA VAL A 91 -16.64 3.80 8.28
C VAL A 91 -17.75 2.80 8.55
N LEU A 92 -17.57 1.91 9.54
CA LEU A 92 -18.60 0.97 9.96
C LEU A 92 -19.83 1.67 10.54
N ASP A 93 -19.62 2.66 11.40
CA ASP A 93 -20.71 3.44 12.01
C ASP A 93 -21.53 4.14 10.92
N ALA A 94 -20.87 4.81 9.96
CA ALA A 94 -21.52 5.45 8.82
C ALA A 94 -22.24 4.43 7.90
N HIS A 95 -21.69 3.23 7.72
CA HIS A 95 -22.34 2.16 6.96
C HIS A 95 -23.65 1.72 7.62
N ILE A 96 -23.64 1.50 8.93
CA ILE A 96 -24.81 1.08 9.70
C ILE A 96 -25.87 2.20 9.69
N GLU A 97 -25.47 3.43 9.92
CA GLU A 97 -26.37 4.59 9.95
C GLU A 97 -27.05 4.83 8.60
N SER A 98 -26.30 4.77 7.51
CA SER A 98 -26.86 4.94 6.18
C SER A 98 -27.74 3.78 5.73
N GLY A 99 -27.63 2.59 6.35
CA GLY A 99 -28.27 1.37 5.91
C GLY A 99 -27.90 1.00 4.46
N ALA A 100 -26.66 1.25 4.06
CA ALA A 100 -26.13 0.93 2.75
C ALA A 100 -25.88 -0.58 2.59
N ASP A 101 -25.94 -1.06 1.36
CA ASP A 101 -25.49 -2.39 1.01
C ASP A 101 -23.97 -2.44 0.92
N ILE A 102 -23.36 -1.42 0.27
CA ILE A 102 -21.91 -1.27 0.18
C ILE A 102 -21.55 0.19 0.49
N THR A 103 -20.62 0.40 1.41
CA THR A 103 -19.99 1.71 1.63
C THR A 103 -18.64 1.73 0.93
N CYS A 104 -18.45 2.71 0.04
CA CYS A 104 -17.26 2.91 -0.75
C CYS A 104 -16.46 4.09 -0.16
N VAL A 105 -15.24 3.85 0.28
CA VAL A 105 -14.35 4.93 0.73
C VAL A 105 -13.78 5.64 -0.48
N CYS A 106 -13.89 6.95 -0.51
CA CYS A 106 -13.42 7.77 -1.62
C CYS A 106 -12.84 9.10 -1.15
N THR A 107 -12.18 9.82 -2.03
CA THR A 107 -11.64 11.16 -1.77
C THR A 107 -12.02 12.13 -2.88
N GLU A 108 -12.31 13.36 -2.49
CA GLU A 108 -12.53 14.48 -3.43
C GLU A 108 -11.24 15.22 -3.73
N SER A 109 -10.19 14.98 -2.95
CA SER A 109 -8.90 15.62 -3.09
C SER A 109 -8.02 14.91 -4.13
N GLY A 110 -7.19 15.70 -4.80
CA GLY A 110 -6.12 15.20 -5.66
C GLY A 110 -6.36 15.40 -7.16
N GLN A 111 -5.30 15.15 -7.91
CA GLN A 111 -5.32 15.18 -9.36
C GLN A 111 -6.04 13.97 -9.94
N PHE A 112 -6.45 14.08 -11.19
CA PHE A 112 -6.97 12.96 -11.96
C PHE A 112 -5.94 11.82 -11.98
N VAL A 113 -6.42 10.61 -11.67
CA VAL A 113 -5.62 9.38 -11.69
C VAL A 113 -6.18 8.47 -12.76
N GLU A 114 -5.37 8.13 -13.73
CA GLU A 114 -5.71 7.19 -14.79
C GLU A 114 -6.01 5.79 -14.20
N ASN A 115 -6.92 5.07 -14.83
CA ASN A 115 -7.36 3.73 -14.40
C ASN A 115 -8.01 3.63 -13.01
N ALA A 116 -8.30 4.77 -12.35
CA ALA A 116 -9.04 4.79 -11.10
C ALA A 116 -10.56 4.69 -11.34
N THR A 117 -11.28 4.36 -10.27
CA THR A 117 -12.74 4.38 -10.24
C THR A 117 -13.21 5.72 -9.66
N TYR A 118 -14.24 6.32 -10.29
CA TYR A 118 -14.82 7.58 -9.86
C TYR A 118 -16.32 7.43 -9.62
N PHE A 119 -16.81 8.10 -8.59
CA PHE A 119 -18.20 8.09 -8.19
C PHE A 119 -18.84 9.46 -8.41
N THR A 120 -20.05 9.47 -8.96
CA THR A 120 -20.96 10.60 -8.88
C THR A 120 -21.82 10.40 -7.63
N VAL A 121 -21.79 11.37 -6.73
CA VAL A 121 -22.46 11.30 -5.42
C VAL A 121 -23.50 12.38 -5.33
N ASN A 122 -24.69 12.07 -4.82
CA ASN A 122 -25.75 13.06 -4.56
C ASN A 122 -25.58 13.71 -3.15
N GLU A 123 -26.41 14.68 -2.82
CA GLU A 123 -26.39 15.41 -1.52
C GLU A 123 -26.54 14.50 -0.29
N ALA A 124 -27.20 13.36 -0.43
CA ALA A 124 -27.35 12.37 0.63
C ALA A 124 -26.14 11.41 0.75
N GLY A 125 -25.07 11.64 -0.02
CA GLY A 125 -23.90 10.78 -0.05
C GLY A 125 -24.08 9.46 -0.82
N ARG A 126 -25.22 9.27 -1.50
CA ARG A 126 -25.48 8.06 -2.28
C ARG A 126 -24.76 8.14 -3.62
N ILE A 127 -24.09 7.07 -3.98
CA ILE A 127 -23.46 6.90 -5.29
C ILE A 127 -24.54 6.60 -6.32
N THR A 128 -24.66 7.50 -7.30
CA THR A 128 -25.66 7.40 -8.39
C THR A 128 -25.04 6.84 -9.67
N GLU A 129 -23.74 6.99 -9.86
CA GLU A 129 -23.00 6.49 -11.01
C GLU A 129 -21.59 6.07 -10.61
N THR A 130 -21.12 4.97 -11.17
CA THR A 130 -19.74 4.48 -11.02
C THR A 130 -19.07 4.42 -12.39
N ARG A 131 -17.96 5.14 -12.56
CA ARG A 131 -17.16 5.19 -13.78
C ARG A 131 -15.81 4.54 -13.54
N CYS A 132 -15.55 3.43 -14.21
CA CYS A 132 -14.30 2.71 -14.14
C CYS A 132 -13.34 3.17 -15.23
N ALA A 133 -12.15 3.61 -14.86
CA ALA A 133 -11.10 4.06 -15.78
C ALA A 133 -11.56 5.08 -16.85
N PRO A 134 -12.26 6.16 -16.49
CA PRO A 134 -12.68 7.15 -17.47
C PRO A 134 -11.48 7.96 -17.98
N HIS A 135 -11.56 8.48 -19.21
CA HIS A 135 -10.52 9.38 -19.77
C HIS A 135 -10.51 10.77 -19.11
N LYS A 136 -11.66 11.18 -18.57
CA LYS A 136 -11.82 12.39 -17.77
C LYS A 136 -12.79 12.08 -16.65
N ALA A 137 -12.49 12.50 -15.46
CA ALA A 137 -13.39 12.32 -14.34
C ALA A 137 -13.52 13.60 -13.52
N SER A 138 -14.74 13.81 -13.08
CA SER A 138 -15.12 14.70 -11.99
C SER A 138 -15.85 13.85 -10.95
N GLY A 139 -15.77 14.22 -9.71
CA GLY A 139 -16.42 13.50 -8.60
C GLY A 139 -15.41 12.84 -7.66
N CYS A 140 -15.92 11.99 -6.80
CA CYS A 140 -15.17 11.35 -5.75
C CYS A 140 -14.38 10.16 -6.27
N ARG A 141 -13.06 10.17 -6.12
CA ARG A 141 -12.18 9.07 -6.53
C ARG A 141 -12.20 7.96 -5.48
N SER A 142 -12.46 6.73 -5.92
CA SER A 142 -12.39 5.54 -5.06
C SER A 142 -10.99 5.34 -4.48
N LEU A 143 -10.92 4.98 -3.21
CA LEU A 143 -9.71 4.51 -2.54
C LEU A 143 -9.62 2.97 -2.50
N GLU A 144 -10.47 2.28 -3.27
CA GLU A 144 -10.54 0.82 -3.39
C GLU A 144 -10.75 0.11 -2.03
N ILE A 145 -11.37 0.82 -1.07
CA ILE A 145 -11.82 0.29 0.21
C ILE A 145 -13.33 0.21 0.21
N TYR A 146 -13.86 -0.98 0.46
CA TYR A 146 -15.29 -1.26 0.43
C TYR A 146 -15.71 -2.01 1.68
N LEU A 147 -16.78 -1.57 2.32
CA LEU A 147 -17.37 -2.22 3.48
C LEU A 147 -18.77 -2.71 3.13
N LEU A 148 -19.05 -3.98 3.41
CA LEU A 148 -20.32 -4.63 3.14
C LEU A 148 -20.56 -5.79 4.13
N SER A 149 -21.78 -6.31 4.16
CA SER A 149 -22.04 -7.50 4.96
C SER A 149 -21.41 -8.75 4.33
N ARG A 150 -20.99 -9.69 5.17
CA ARG A 150 -20.46 -11.00 4.73
C ARG A 150 -21.46 -11.72 3.82
N ASP A 151 -22.73 -11.74 4.24
CA ASP A 151 -23.78 -12.49 3.52
C ASP A 151 -24.04 -11.92 2.14
N LEU A 152 -24.02 -10.57 2.00
CA LEU A 152 -24.07 -9.93 0.71
C LEU A 152 -22.83 -10.27 -0.14
N LEU A 153 -21.63 -10.25 0.45
CA LEU A 153 -20.42 -10.59 -0.28
C LEU A 153 -20.48 -12.01 -0.85
N ILE A 154 -20.92 -12.99 -0.05
CA ILE A 154 -21.10 -14.38 -0.51
C ILE A 154 -22.09 -14.43 -1.68
N SER A 155 -23.26 -13.79 -1.54
CA SER A 155 -24.25 -13.74 -2.62
C SER A 155 -23.71 -13.12 -3.92
N LEU A 156 -22.92 -12.05 -3.80
CA LEU A 156 -22.32 -11.39 -4.97
C LEU A 156 -21.24 -12.28 -5.63
N VAL A 157 -20.45 -12.98 -4.82
CA VAL A 157 -19.43 -13.93 -5.31
C VAL A 157 -20.11 -15.05 -6.10
N ASP A 158 -21.18 -15.62 -5.55
CA ASP A 158 -21.93 -16.71 -6.20
C ASP A 158 -22.59 -16.26 -7.49
N GLU A 159 -23.24 -15.09 -7.48
CA GLU A 159 -23.86 -14.52 -8.66
C GLU A 159 -22.84 -14.20 -9.76
N CYS A 160 -21.70 -13.58 -9.39
CA CYS A 160 -20.65 -13.26 -10.34
C CYS A 160 -20.02 -14.54 -10.94
N ALA A 161 -19.77 -15.54 -10.12
CA ALA A 161 -19.25 -16.82 -10.60
C ALA A 161 -20.21 -17.54 -11.58
N ALA A 162 -21.51 -17.50 -11.30
CA ALA A 162 -22.53 -18.10 -12.18
C ALA A 162 -22.66 -17.37 -13.53
N GLN A 163 -22.29 -16.09 -13.60
CA GLN A 163 -22.41 -15.25 -14.79
C GLN A 163 -21.07 -14.95 -15.49
N ASP A 164 -20.00 -15.62 -15.12
CA ASP A 164 -18.62 -15.37 -15.60
C ASP A 164 -18.19 -13.89 -15.45
N LYS A 165 -18.61 -13.25 -14.38
CA LYS A 165 -18.24 -11.89 -14.00
C LYS A 165 -17.10 -11.94 -13.00
N TYR A 166 -16.06 -11.11 -13.20
CA TYR A 166 -14.84 -11.18 -12.40
C TYR A 166 -14.40 -9.85 -11.79
N SER A 167 -14.92 -8.73 -12.26
CA SER A 167 -14.50 -7.38 -11.82
C SER A 167 -15.44 -6.81 -10.77
N PHE A 168 -14.98 -6.61 -9.53
CA PHE A 168 -15.78 -5.94 -8.50
C PHE A 168 -16.19 -4.52 -8.92
N ARG A 169 -15.29 -3.77 -9.55
CA ARG A 169 -15.58 -2.39 -10.00
C ARG A 169 -16.64 -2.34 -11.12
N ARG A 170 -16.46 -3.13 -12.18
CA ARG A 170 -17.37 -3.11 -13.35
C ARG A 170 -18.64 -3.87 -13.10
N ASP A 171 -18.52 -5.08 -12.57
CA ASP A 171 -19.65 -6.02 -12.57
C ASP A 171 -20.51 -5.85 -11.33
N VAL A 172 -19.94 -5.40 -10.18
CA VAL A 172 -20.69 -5.12 -8.96
C VAL A 172 -20.97 -3.62 -8.83
N LEU A 173 -19.95 -2.77 -8.69
CA LEU A 173 -20.19 -1.35 -8.41
C LEU A 173 -20.90 -0.65 -9.57
N ALA A 174 -20.39 -0.73 -10.81
CA ALA A 174 -21.02 -0.09 -11.95
C ALA A 174 -22.25 -0.84 -12.44
N GLY A 175 -22.16 -2.18 -12.53
CA GLY A 175 -23.23 -3.01 -13.07
C GLY A 175 -24.46 -3.14 -12.17
N MET A 176 -24.34 -2.91 -10.87
CA MET A 176 -25.44 -3.10 -9.91
C MET A 176 -25.85 -1.81 -9.18
N THR A 177 -25.40 -0.62 -9.62
CA THR A 177 -25.74 0.67 -9.00
C THR A 177 -27.25 0.88 -8.83
N GLY A 178 -28.06 0.40 -9.77
CA GLY A 178 -29.53 0.48 -9.67
C GLY A 178 -30.17 -0.51 -8.69
N ARG A 179 -29.48 -1.61 -8.35
CA ARG A 179 -29.97 -2.68 -7.46
C ARG A 179 -29.46 -2.53 -6.04
N LEU A 180 -28.20 -2.13 -5.88
CA LEU A 180 -27.56 -1.98 -4.60
C LEU A 180 -27.56 -0.53 -4.12
N LYS A 181 -27.76 -0.34 -2.83
CA LYS A 181 -27.60 0.96 -2.18
C LYS A 181 -26.12 1.21 -1.90
N LEU A 182 -25.44 1.87 -2.86
CA LEU A 182 -24.05 2.28 -2.72
C LEU A 182 -23.96 3.63 -2.02
N GLN A 183 -23.16 3.72 -0.97
CA GLN A 183 -22.94 4.95 -0.17
C GLN A 183 -21.47 5.33 -0.22
N SER A 184 -21.18 6.61 -0.38
CA SER A 184 -19.83 7.14 -0.27
C SER A 184 -19.48 7.44 1.19
N TYR A 185 -18.24 7.15 1.55
CA TYR A 185 -17.59 7.69 2.75
C TYR A 185 -16.40 8.52 2.29
N VAL A 186 -16.54 9.84 2.36
CA VAL A 186 -15.49 10.75 1.91
C VAL A 186 -14.39 10.83 2.96
N TRP A 187 -13.17 10.50 2.54
CA TRP A 187 -11.96 10.64 3.33
C TRP A 187 -11.23 11.92 2.90
N ASP A 188 -11.05 12.83 3.83
CA ASP A 188 -10.39 14.12 3.67
C ASP A 188 -8.92 14.13 4.11
N GLY A 189 -8.47 13.04 4.72
CA GLY A 189 -7.09 12.87 5.17
C GLY A 189 -6.15 12.35 4.11
N TYR A 190 -4.89 12.15 4.52
CA TYR A 190 -3.85 11.64 3.62
C TYR A 190 -4.19 10.23 3.10
N ALA A 191 -4.14 10.08 1.79
CA ALA A 191 -4.29 8.80 1.10
C ALA A 191 -3.43 8.79 -0.16
N ALA A 192 -2.55 7.81 -0.28
CA ALA A 192 -1.65 7.66 -1.42
C ALA A 192 -1.65 6.23 -1.94
N GLN A 193 -1.53 6.06 -3.25
CA GLN A 193 -1.41 4.76 -3.90
C GLN A 193 0.01 4.54 -4.40
N LEU A 194 0.46 3.28 -4.38
CA LEU A 194 1.79 2.85 -4.81
C LEU A 194 1.64 1.88 -5.98
N ARG A 195 1.67 2.37 -7.21
CA ARG A 195 1.51 1.57 -8.44
C ARG A 195 2.77 1.49 -9.28
N SER A 196 3.76 2.32 -8.96
CA SER A 196 5.03 2.39 -9.68
C SER A 196 6.17 2.75 -8.73
N VAL A 197 7.40 2.54 -9.20
CA VAL A 197 8.61 2.98 -8.49
C VAL A 197 8.64 4.50 -8.31
N GLN A 198 8.15 5.24 -9.31
CA GLN A 198 8.05 6.69 -9.22
C GLN A 198 7.08 7.13 -8.12
N GLU A 199 5.87 6.54 -8.08
CA GLU A 199 4.91 6.84 -7.00
C GLU A 199 5.47 6.43 -5.63
N TYR A 200 6.18 5.29 -5.54
CA TYR A 200 6.86 4.91 -4.30
C TYR A 200 7.87 5.98 -3.85
N TYR A 201 8.69 6.48 -4.77
CA TYR A 201 9.66 7.53 -4.49
C TYR A 201 8.96 8.82 -4.04
N ASP A 202 8.00 9.32 -4.81
CA ASP A 202 7.28 10.57 -4.52
C ASP A 202 6.57 10.51 -3.16
N ARG A 203 5.81 9.43 -2.90
CA ARG A 203 5.09 9.23 -1.63
C ARG A 203 6.03 9.04 -0.43
N SER A 204 7.17 8.40 -0.64
CA SER A 204 8.19 8.30 0.40
C SER A 204 8.79 9.68 0.72
N MET A 205 9.12 10.47 -0.28
CA MET A 205 9.67 11.81 -0.08
C MET A 205 8.67 12.78 0.56
N GLU A 206 7.36 12.61 0.34
CA GLU A 206 6.32 13.35 1.06
C GLU A 206 6.40 13.15 2.58
N LEU A 207 6.92 12.02 3.06
CA LEU A 207 7.12 11.79 4.50
C LEU A 207 8.15 12.75 5.13
N LEU A 208 8.96 13.45 4.37
CA LEU A 208 9.81 14.52 4.88
C LEU A 208 8.99 15.74 5.35
N GLN A 209 7.73 15.85 4.97
CA GLN A 209 6.81 16.88 5.46
C GLN A 209 6.22 16.48 6.82
N GLY A 210 6.40 17.34 7.83
CA GLY A 210 5.94 17.07 9.19
C GLY A 210 4.42 16.90 9.33
N SER A 211 3.63 17.61 8.51
CA SER A 211 2.16 17.51 8.51
C SER A 211 1.69 16.11 8.07
N ILE A 212 2.27 15.56 7.01
CA ILE A 212 1.93 14.22 6.50
C ILE A 212 2.32 13.15 7.51
N ARG A 213 3.50 13.26 8.13
CA ARG A 213 3.91 12.34 9.19
C ARG A 213 2.98 12.40 10.40
N ALA A 214 2.61 13.58 10.85
CA ALA A 214 1.72 13.75 12.00
C ALA A 214 0.34 13.14 11.77
N GLU A 215 -0.16 13.21 10.55
CA GLU A 215 -1.44 12.61 10.18
C GLU A 215 -1.34 11.08 10.03
N LEU A 216 -0.37 10.61 9.26
CA LEU A 216 -0.21 9.18 8.95
C LEU A 216 0.18 8.38 10.20
N PHE A 217 1.08 8.92 11.04
CA PHE A 217 1.56 8.28 12.27
C PHE A 217 0.93 8.87 13.53
N ALA A 218 -0.37 9.18 13.47
CA ALA A 218 -1.08 9.73 14.61
C ALA A 218 -1.04 8.77 15.82
N ALA A 219 -0.65 9.27 16.99
CA ALA A 219 -0.52 8.46 18.21
C ALA A 219 -1.82 7.74 18.62
N ALA A 220 -2.98 8.32 18.32
CA ALA A 220 -4.28 7.69 18.56
C ALA A 220 -4.59 6.50 17.62
N ARG A 221 -3.82 6.33 16.54
CA ARG A 221 -3.98 5.28 15.53
C ARG A 221 -2.60 4.77 15.11
N PRO A 222 -1.90 4.06 15.98
CA PRO A 222 -0.55 3.59 15.69
C PRO A 222 -0.57 2.61 14.51
N ILE A 223 0.36 2.79 13.59
CA ILE A 223 0.65 1.81 12.54
C ILE A 223 1.63 0.80 13.14
N LEU A 224 1.17 -0.44 13.25
CA LEU A 224 2.01 -1.53 13.72
C LEU A 224 2.91 -1.99 12.57
N ALA A 225 4.20 -2.00 12.80
CA ALA A 225 5.21 -2.43 11.83
C ALA A 225 6.21 -3.38 12.51
N LYS A 226 7.00 -4.05 11.69
CA LYS A 226 8.11 -4.85 12.20
C LYS A 226 9.15 -3.91 12.80
N GLU A 227 9.47 -4.11 14.06
CA GLU A 227 10.54 -3.39 14.75
C GLU A 227 11.87 -4.11 14.52
N ASP A 228 12.92 -3.34 14.31
CA ASP A 228 14.31 -3.81 14.27
C ASP A 228 15.01 -3.31 15.53
N ASP A 229 15.57 -4.22 16.31
CA ASP A 229 16.37 -3.90 17.51
C ASP A 229 17.79 -3.48 17.08
N GLU A 230 17.92 -2.23 16.66
CA GLU A 230 19.22 -1.65 16.30
C GLU A 230 19.67 -0.64 17.36
N ALA A 231 20.99 -0.41 17.44
CA ALA A 231 21.55 0.62 18.31
C ALA A 231 21.14 2.02 17.80
N SER A 232 21.25 3.03 18.67
CA SER A 232 21.04 4.42 18.26
C SER A 232 22.00 4.83 17.15
N SER A 233 21.53 5.70 16.24
CA SER A 233 22.35 6.18 15.13
C SER A 233 23.45 7.09 15.59
N TYR A 234 24.62 6.96 14.96
CA TYR A 234 25.82 7.76 15.23
C TYR A 234 26.06 8.79 14.13
N PHE A 235 26.29 10.01 14.52
CA PHE A 235 26.63 11.14 13.65
C PHE A 235 28.05 11.60 13.98
N ALA A 236 28.98 11.42 13.06
CA ALA A 236 30.38 11.79 13.28
C ALA A 236 30.58 13.32 13.31
N PRO A 237 31.61 13.82 14.01
CA PRO A 237 31.97 15.22 13.94
C PRO A 237 32.23 15.69 12.52
N GLY A 238 31.51 16.75 12.08
CA GLY A 238 31.60 17.29 10.72
C GLY A 238 30.63 16.70 9.71
N SER A 239 29.87 15.65 10.07
CA SER A 239 28.75 15.19 9.25
C SER A 239 27.67 16.27 9.15
N ARG A 240 26.91 16.25 8.05
CA ARG A 240 25.82 17.20 7.80
C ARG A 240 24.55 16.44 7.44
N VAL A 241 23.52 16.59 8.26
CA VAL A 241 22.20 15.98 7.98
C VAL A 241 21.17 17.08 7.96
N LYS A 242 20.42 17.17 6.86
CA LYS A 242 19.39 18.17 6.68
C LYS A 242 18.13 17.55 6.05
N ASN A 243 16.98 17.91 6.61
CA ASN A 243 15.65 17.48 6.12
C ASN A 243 15.59 16.00 5.74
N SER A 244 16.05 15.11 6.63
CA SER A 244 16.16 13.67 6.34
C SER A 244 15.55 12.85 7.46
N LEU A 245 15.00 11.70 7.13
CA LEU A 245 14.58 10.69 8.09
C LEU A 245 15.68 9.64 8.20
N VAL A 246 16.20 9.45 9.41
CA VAL A 246 17.28 8.51 9.69
C VAL A 246 16.78 7.52 10.74
N ALA A 247 16.73 6.25 10.36
CA ALA A 247 16.36 5.17 11.27
C ALA A 247 17.51 4.78 12.19
N ASP A 248 17.24 3.92 13.18
CA ASP A 248 18.23 3.43 14.13
C ASP A 248 19.36 2.61 13.44
N GLY A 249 20.50 2.50 14.12
CA GLY A 249 21.67 1.75 13.65
C GLY A 249 22.47 2.41 12.53
N CYS A 250 22.12 3.64 12.10
CA CYS A 250 22.85 4.33 11.04
C CYS A 250 24.18 4.94 11.54
N THR A 251 25.19 4.94 10.68
CA THR A 251 26.46 5.65 10.90
C THR A 251 26.65 6.69 9.80
N ILE A 252 26.68 7.96 10.16
CA ILE A 252 26.75 9.07 9.20
C ILE A 252 28.01 9.89 9.44
N GLU A 253 28.94 9.82 8.48
CA GLU A 253 30.19 10.60 8.47
C GLU A 253 30.21 11.65 7.33
N GLY A 254 29.36 11.47 6.31
CA GLY A 254 29.24 12.33 5.14
C GLY A 254 28.12 13.38 5.25
N SER A 255 27.61 13.79 4.09
CA SER A 255 26.53 14.77 3.95
C SER A 255 25.26 14.09 3.42
N VAL A 256 24.14 14.34 4.09
CA VAL A 256 22.83 13.76 3.77
C VAL A 256 21.78 14.86 3.74
N GLU A 257 21.13 15.07 2.61
CA GLU A 257 20.10 16.09 2.43
C GLU A 257 18.87 15.51 1.70
N ASN A 258 17.69 15.76 2.24
CA ASN A 258 16.41 15.27 1.68
C ASN A 258 16.43 13.75 1.45
N CYS A 259 16.88 12.95 2.41
CA CYS A 259 17.00 11.50 2.26
C CYS A 259 16.16 10.74 3.29
N ILE A 260 15.89 9.48 2.96
CA ILE A 260 15.30 8.51 3.88
C ILE A 260 16.29 7.36 4.02
N LEU A 261 16.83 7.18 5.22
CA LEU A 261 17.79 6.13 5.54
C LEU A 261 17.14 5.10 6.47
N PHE A 262 17.06 3.88 6.00
CA PHE A 262 16.54 2.73 6.75
C PHE A 262 17.60 2.19 7.74
N PRO A 263 17.24 1.27 8.65
CA PRO A 263 18.14 0.81 9.69
C PRO A 263 19.49 0.30 9.19
N GLY A 264 20.56 0.64 9.93
CA GLY A 264 21.90 0.13 9.66
C GLY A 264 22.59 0.68 8.41
N VAL A 265 22.11 1.79 7.86
CA VAL A 265 22.76 2.46 6.72
C VAL A 265 24.08 3.13 7.19
N THR A 266 25.13 2.92 6.41
CA THR A 266 26.43 3.56 6.63
C THR A 266 26.75 4.55 5.51
N VAL A 267 27.08 5.79 5.86
CA VAL A 267 27.50 6.85 4.94
C VAL A 267 28.90 7.31 5.37
N GLU A 268 29.91 6.89 4.61
CA GLU A 268 31.31 7.17 4.92
C GLU A 268 31.71 8.64 4.64
N LYS A 269 32.90 8.99 5.07
CA LYS A 269 33.43 10.35 4.97
C LYS A 269 33.53 10.81 3.52
N GLY A 270 33.15 12.06 3.27
CA GLY A 270 33.19 12.62 1.90
C GLY A 270 32.03 12.19 1.01
N ALA A 271 31.18 11.26 1.43
CA ALA A 271 29.99 10.89 0.68
C ALA A 271 28.93 11.99 0.74
N GLU A 272 28.27 12.26 -0.40
CA GLU A 272 27.20 13.24 -0.55
C GLU A 272 25.93 12.56 -1.07
N LEU A 273 24.89 12.55 -0.24
CA LEU A 273 23.59 11.97 -0.55
C LEU A 273 22.54 13.07 -0.66
N ARG A 274 21.80 13.09 -1.75
CA ARG A 274 20.66 13.98 -1.94
C ARG A 274 19.47 13.27 -2.55
N ASP A 275 18.27 13.65 -2.12
CA ASP A 275 17.03 13.23 -2.73
C ASP A 275 16.98 11.71 -2.97
N SER A 276 17.40 10.91 -1.97
CA SER A 276 17.63 9.46 -2.13
C SER A 276 17.02 8.65 -0.99
N ILE A 277 16.69 7.40 -1.29
CA ILE A 277 16.10 6.45 -0.33
C ILE A 277 17.02 5.23 -0.25
N LEU A 278 17.61 4.98 0.92
CA LEU A 278 18.52 3.88 1.13
C LEU A 278 17.93 2.86 2.10
N PHE A 279 17.75 1.63 1.63
CA PHE A 279 17.21 0.54 2.46
C PHE A 279 18.26 -0.06 3.40
N LYS A 280 17.74 -0.89 4.32
CA LYS A 280 18.47 -1.52 5.42
C LYS A 280 19.83 -2.07 5.00
N GLY A 281 20.86 -1.71 5.78
CA GLY A 281 22.21 -2.23 5.63
C GLY A 281 22.96 -1.77 4.39
N THR A 282 22.48 -0.73 3.68
CA THR A 282 23.21 -0.12 2.56
C THR A 282 24.48 0.56 3.07
N ARG A 283 25.59 0.35 2.35
CA ARG A 283 26.90 0.95 2.64
C ARG A 283 27.32 1.86 1.51
N VAL A 284 27.43 3.14 1.81
CA VAL A 284 27.93 4.18 0.89
C VAL A 284 29.34 4.52 1.29
N ARG A 285 30.31 4.16 0.44
CA ARG A 285 31.73 4.31 0.70
C ARG A 285 32.20 5.74 0.52
N ASP A 286 33.48 5.96 0.83
CA ASP A 286 34.14 7.27 0.78
C ASP A 286 34.00 7.96 -0.58
N GLY A 287 33.71 9.27 -0.57
CA GLY A 287 33.65 10.12 -1.76
C GLY A 287 32.55 9.79 -2.76
N VAL A 288 31.54 9.00 -2.40
CA VAL A 288 30.40 8.66 -3.26
C VAL A 288 29.42 9.81 -3.36
N THR A 289 28.87 10.04 -4.56
CA THR A 289 27.77 10.99 -4.77
C THR A 289 26.54 10.25 -5.26
N LEU A 290 25.43 10.36 -4.48
CA LEU A 290 24.12 9.79 -4.84
C LEU A 290 23.08 10.89 -4.97
N ARG A 291 22.31 10.89 -6.06
CA ARG A 291 21.17 11.77 -6.22
C ARG A 291 20.03 11.06 -6.98
N TYR A 292 18.81 11.14 -6.44
CA TYR A 292 17.63 10.43 -6.96
C TYR A 292 17.89 8.92 -7.12
N VAL A 293 18.38 8.29 -6.06
CA VAL A 293 18.73 6.87 -6.03
C VAL A 293 17.87 6.18 -4.97
N ILE A 294 17.34 5.02 -5.32
CA ILE A 294 16.71 4.08 -4.39
C ILE A 294 17.62 2.85 -4.35
N THR A 295 18.19 2.54 -3.20
CA THR A 295 18.89 1.26 -3.02
C THR A 295 17.97 0.27 -2.32
N ASP A 296 17.95 -0.99 -2.76
CA ASP A 296 17.38 -2.08 -1.97
C ASP A 296 18.36 -2.49 -0.85
N LYS A 297 17.99 -3.51 -0.06
CA LYS A 297 18.71 -3.94 1.14
C LYS A 297 20.14 -4.44 0.81
N TYR A 298 21.09 -4.11 1.70
CA TYR A 298 22.47 -4.60 1.66
C TYR A 298 23.22 -4.27 0.38
N VAL A 299 22.93 -3.13 -0.23
CA VAL A 299 23.69 -2.60 -1.35
C VAL A 299 24.99 -2.00 -0.86
N GLU A 300 26.07 -2.18 -1.62
CA GLU A 300 27.35 -1.51 -1.38
C GLU A 300 27.71 -0.66 -2.60
N VAL A 301 27.90 0.64 -2.36
CA VAL A 301 28.38 1.57 -3.37
C VAL A 301 29.85 1.85 -3.14
N LEU A 302 30.69 1.45 -4.08
CA LEU A 302 32.15 1.51 -3.99
C LEU A 302 32.69 2.96 -3.99
N PRO A 303 33.88 3.19 -3.44
CA PRO A 303 34.45 4.55 -3.30
C PRO A 303 34.49 5.35 -4.61
N GLY A 304 34.21 6.66 -4.50
CA GLY A 304 34.32 7.61 -5.59
C GLY A 304 33.27 7.45 -6.71
N ARG A 305 32.24 6.62 -6.52
CA ARG A 305 31.17 6.47 -7.50
C ARG A 305 30.21 7.68 -7.48
N THR A 306 29.71 8.02 -8.65
CA THR A 306 28.65 9.03 -8.83
C THR A 306 27.47 8.38 -9.53
N LEU A 307 26.31 8.35 -8.86
CA LEU A 307 25.05 7.84 -9.39
C LEU A 307 24.01 8.95 -9.33
N MET A 308 23.53 9.37 -10.48
CA MET A 308 22.58 10.46 -10.62
C MET A 308 21.38 10.03 -11.46
N GLY A 309 20.25 9.82 -10.80
CA GLY A 309 18.96 9.69 -11.44
C GLY A 309 18.33 11.06 -11.75
N HIS A 310 17.03 11.05 -11.97
CA HIS A 310 16.23 12.24 -12.18
C HIS A 310 15.00 12.20 -11.25
N GLU A 311 14.47 13.34 -10.90
CA GLU A 311 13.27 13.46 -10.06
C GLU A 311 12.11 12.60 -10.58
N SER A 312 11.89 12.60 -11.91
CA SER A 312 10.85 11.79 -12.57
C SER A 312 11.30 10.36 -12.93
N TYR A 313 12.53 9.98 -12.63
CA TYR A 313 13.07 8.66 -12.94
C TYR A 313 14.24 8.30 -12.00
N PRO A 314 13.97 7.91 -10.76
CA PRO A 314 15.02 7.52 -9.82
C PRO A 314 15.72 6.23 -10.28
N ILE A 315 17.03 6.14 -10.02
CA ILE A 315 17.80 4.91 -10.25
C ILE A 315 17.47 3.93 -9.12
N VAL A 316 17.12 2.70 -9.49
CA VAL A 316 16.90 1.61 -8.52
C VAL A 316 18.05 0.63 -8.58
N ILE A 317 18.65 0.33 -7.41
CA ILE A 317 19.73 -0.64 -7.26
C ILE A 317 19.19 -1.86 -6.51
N SER A 318 19.32 -3.02 -7.12
CA SER A 318 18.77 -4.28 -6.58
C SER A 318 19.49 -4.75 -5.31
N LYS A 319 18.80 -5.54 -4.50
CA LYS A 319 19.29 -6.11 -3.24
C LYS A 319 20.65 -6.81 -3.40
N GLY A 320 21.57 -6.48 -2.47
CA GLY A 320 22.87 -7.11 -2.38
C GLY A 320 23.84 -6.77 -3.52
N SER A 321 23.50 -5.78 -4.36
CA SER A 321 24.38 -5.34 -5.45
C SER A 321 25.59 -4.58 -4.91
N ILE A 322 26.73 -4.77 -5.60
CA ILE A 322 27.96 -3.98 -5.43
C ILE A 322 28.14 -3.13 -6.69
N VAL A 323 28.20 -1.83 -6.55
CA VAL A 323 28.21 -0.86 -7.67
C VAL A 323 29.42 0.03 -7.65
#